data_81835e201307eff62e7e2100adf6f38e
#
_entry.id   81835e201307eff62e7e2100adf6f38e
#
_cell.length_a   1.000
_cell.length_b   1.000
_cell.length_c   1.000
_cell.angle_alpha   90.00
_cell.angle_beta   90.00
_cell.angle_gamma   90.00
#
_symmetry.space_group_name_H-M   'P 1'
#
loop_
_entity.id
_entity.type
_entity.pdbx_description
1 polymer ?
#
loop_
_entity_poly.entity_id
_entity_poly.type
_entity_poly.pdbx_seq_one_letter_code
_entity_poly.pdbx_strand_id
1 'polypeptide(L)'
;VMNHQQEVQVLGMARIPSAGLRKGNIIDIESTSRSIDNCLNELERMTGREILSTVTGFSSISIGAVNNRAVIAVGNPDSVVAAEDKERVLSSATNISLTPDKAIVQVIERQYIIDGYDGVKDPVGMVGNRLEAEALVIYAAAAAMQNLQRSAQRINLSIDETVYNQLLNAESVLLPAEKEMGVALIDMGAGTTEISIFSQGTIRSTAVLPVGGDYINKDLAIVLRTSIEEGTRIKEQFGLASPDLASDEVMIEIHNIQGNETKQVPQKLVAEIISARVLEMMEMIYTELQQSCDLDKLAGGIVFTGGGAQLQGIVAVMEDY
;
A
#
# COMPACT_ATOMS: atom_id res chain seq x y z
N VAL A 1 -20.82 -6.88 6.01
CA VAL A 1 -21.74 -7.06 7.13
C VAL A 1 -21.58 -8.46 7.71
N MET A 2 -21.52 -8.60 9.04
CA MET A 2 -21.56 -9.92 9.68
C MET A 2 -22.99 -10.46 9.64
N ASN A 3 -23.15 -11.71 9.21
CA ASN A 3 -24.42 -12.42 9.28
C ASN A 3 -24.64 -13.00 10.69
N HIS A 4 -25.80 -13.64 10.94
CA HIS A 4 -26.12 -14.27 12.23
C HIS A 4 -25.18 -15.43 12.62
N GLN A 5 -24.38 -15.93 11.69
CA GLN A 5 -23.39 -16.99 11.88
C GLN A 5 -21.98 -16.47 12.09
N GLN A 6 -21.81 -15.14 12.27
CA GLN A 6 -20.54 -14.41 12.37
C GLN A 6 -19.66 -14.50 11.11
N GLU A 7 -20.24 -14.79 9.95
CA GLU A 7 -19.53 -14.75 8.68
C GLU A 7 -19.65 -13.37 8.04
N VAL A 8 -18.57 -12.93 7.39
CA VAL A 8 -18.54 -11.67 6.64
C VAL A 8 -19.22 -11.87 5.29
N GLN A 9 -20.27 -11.09 5.03
CA GLN A 9 -20.99 -11.08 3.76
C GLN A 9 -20.75 -9.75 3.02
N VAL A 10 -20.27 -9.84 1.77
CA VAL A 10 -20.17 -8.69 0.88
C VAL A 10 -21.53 -8.38 0.29
N LEU A 11 -22.07 -7.19 0.55
CA LEU A 11 -23.39 -6.77 0.06
C LEU A 11 -23.30 -5.96 -1.24
N GLY A 12 -22.20 -5.26 -1.47
CA GLY A 12 -21.98 -4.45 -2.65
C GLY A 12 -20.56 -3.95 -2.74
N MET A 13 -20.18 -3.51 -3.93
CA MET A 13 -18.89 -2.89 -4.22
C MET A 13 -19.10 -1.74 -5.20
N ALA A 14 -18.52 -0.58 -4.92
CA ALA A 14 -18.52 0.57 -5.81
C ALA A 14 -17.10 1.04 -6.10
N ARG A 15 -16.86 1.55 -7.31
CA ARG A 15 -15.59 2.11 -7.74
C ARG A 15 -15.84 3.45 -8.41
N ILE A 16 -15.30 4.51 -7.82
CA ILE A 16 -15.43 5.88 -8.30
C ILE A 16 -14.03 6.46 -8.56
N PRO A 17 -13.83 7.23 -9.65
CA PRO A 17 -12.58 7.94 -9.87
C PRO A 17 -12.26 8.86 -8.70
N SER A 18 -11.04 8.78 -8.19
CA SER A 18 -10.57 9.57 -7.05
C SER A 18 -10.12 10.95 -7.53
N ALA A 19 -10.58 12.00 -6.86
CA ALA A 19 -10.17 13.37 -7.11
C ALA A 19 -9.62 14.02 -5.84
N GLY A 20 -8.81 15.07 -5.99
CA GLY A 20 -8.24 15.82 -4.87
C GLY A 20 -7.02 15.17 -4.22
N LEU A 21 -6.48 14.07 -4.79
CA LEU A 21 -5.29 13.39 -4.29
C LEU A 21 -4.09 13.58 -5.23
N ARG A 22 -2.90 13.63 -4.65
CA ARG A 22 -1.64 13.62 -5.37
C ARG A 22 -0.59 12.84 -4.57
N LYS A 23 -0.04 11.78 -5.15
CA LYS A 23 0.96 10.90 -4.50
C LYS A 23 0.50 10.42 -3.11
N GLY A 24 -0.75 9.95 -3.02
CA GLY A 24 -1.35 9.50 -1.77
C GLY A 24 -1.74 10.61 -0.78
N ASN A 25 -1.42 11.88 -1.03
CA ASN A 25 -1.79 12.98 -0.17
C ASN A 25 -3.03 13.71 -0.68
N ILE A 26 -3.93 14.07 0.22
CA ILE A 26 -5.10 14.92 -0.07
C ILE A 26 -4.61 16.36 -0.23
N ILE A 27 -4.78 16.92 -1.42
CA ILE A 27 -4.44 18.31 -1.77
C ILE A 27 -5.68 19.19 -1.95
N ASP A 28 -6.85 18.57 -2.08
CA ASP A 28 -8.16 19.23 -2.16
C ASP A 28 -9.19 18.41 -1.40
N ILE A 29 -9.56 18.90 -0.20
CA ILE A 29 -10.50 18.23 0.71
C ILE A 29 -11.90 18.16 0.07
N GLU A 30 -12.33 19.20 -0.65
CA GLU A 30 -13.68 19.24 -1.23
C GLU A 30 -13.84 18.22 -2.35
N SER A 31 -12.88 18.15 -3.27
CA SER A 31 -12.89 17.17 -4.35
C SER A 31 -12.80 15.73 -3.81
N THR A 32 -11.98 15.51 -2.76
CA THR A 32 -11.88 14.20 -2.10
C THR A 32 -13.19 13.81 -1.41
N SER A 33 -13.79 14.73 -0.65
CA SER A 33 -15.08 14.50 0.01
C SER A 33 -16.17 14.13 -1.00
N ARG A 34 -16.23 14.85 -2.13
CA ARG A 34 -17.19 14.56 -3.20
C ARG A 34 -16.98 13.18 -3.83
N SER A 35 -15.72 12.76 -4.02
CA SER A 35 -15.43 11.41 -4.52
C SER A 35 -15.89 10.33 -3.54
N ILE A 36 -15.66 10.53 -2.22
CA ILE A 36 -16.12 9.61 -1.18
C ILE A 36 -17.65 9.57 -1.16
N ASP A 37 -18.31 10.73 -1.17
CA ASP A 37 -19.78 10.85 -1.16
C ASP A 37 -20.42 10.13 -2.35
N ASN A 38 -19.88 10.32 -3.54
CA ASN A 38 -20.35 9.61 -4.74
C ASN A 38 -20.22 8.08 -4.60
N CYS A 39 -19.14 7.61 -3.97
CA CYS A 39 -18.94 6.19 -3.73
C CYS A 39 -19.95 5.63 -2.71
N LEU A 40 -20.20 6.37 -1.63
CA LEU A 40 -21.20 6.00 -0.63
C LEU A 40 -22.61 5.97 -1.23
N ASN A 41 -23.00 7.00 -1.96
CA ASN A 41 -24.31 7.07 -2.64
C ASN A 41 -24.55 5.86 -3.56
N GLU A 42 -23.51 5.41 -4.28
CA GLU A 42 -23.61 4.21 -5.13
C GLU A 42 -23.78 2.94 -4.28
N LEU A 43 -23.00 2.79 -3.20
CA LEU A 43 -23.10 1.67 -2.26
C LEU A 43 -24.47 1.63 -1.56
N GLU A 44 -24.98 2.77 -1.09
CA GLU A 44 -26.28 2.89 -0.45
C GLU A 44 -27.41 2.55 -1.43
N ARG A 45 -27.31 3.00 -2.68
CA ARG A 45 -28.25 2.65 -3.74
C ARG A 45 -28.28 1.13 -4.00
N MET A 46 -27.08 0.48 -4.00
CA MET A 46 -26.98 -0.97 -4.25
C MET A 46 -27.47 -1.80 -3.07
N THR A 47 -27.19 -1.36 -1.84
CA THR A 47 -27.44 -2.14 -0.63
C THR A 47 -28.74 -1.79 0.07
N GLY A 48 -29.33 -0.64 -0.23
CA GLY A 48 -30.51 -0.10 0.47
C GLY A 48 -30.23 0.28 1.93
N ARG A 49 -28.97 0.51 2.29
CA ARG A 49 -28.54 0.83 3.68
C ARG A 49 -27.77 2.14 3.70
N GLU A 50 -28.06 2.97 4.70
CA GLU A 50 -27.28 4.16 5.02
C GLU A 50 -25.92 3.76 5.63
N ILE A 51 -24.83 4.43 5.20
CA ILE A 51 -23.47 4.17 5.66
C ILE A 51 -22.96 5.38 6.43
N LEU A 52 -22.91 5.26 7.75
CA LEU A 52 -22.51 6.34 8.66
C LEU A 52 -21.07 6.24 9.14
N SER A 53 -20.47 5.06 9.05
CA SER A 53 -19.09 4.83 9.47
C SER A 53 -18.36 3.85 8.54
N THR A 54 -17.04 3.92 8.58
CA THR A 54 -16.15 3.09 7.74
C THR A 54 -14.83 2.77 8.43
N VAL A 55 -14.26 1.63 8.07
CA VAL A 55 -12.82 1.38 8.21
C VAL A 55 -12.16 1.81 6.91
N THR A 56 -11.09 2.60 6.98
CA THR A 56 -10.44 3.14 5.79
C THR A 56 -8.98 2.67 5.68
N GLY A 57 -8.58 2.32 4.48
CA GLY A 57 -7.18 2.15 4.15
C GLY A 57 -6.48 3.51 4.04
N PHE A 58 -5.23 3.59 4.51
CA PHE A 58 -4.41 4.79 4.44
C PHE A 58 -3.04 4.47 3.84
N SER A 59 -2.63 5.32 2.91
CA SER A 59 -1.27 5.39 2.39
C SER A 59 -0.91 6.82 2.00
N SER A 60 0.38 7.12 2.04
CA SER A 60 0.92 8.45 1.72
C SER A 60 2.43 8.32 1.49
N ILE A 61 3.00 9.20 0.67
CA ILE A 61 4.47 9.32 0.52
C ILE A 61 5.17 9.72 1.83
N SER A 62 4.42 10.15 2.84
CA SER A 62 4.95 10.49 4.16
C SER A 62 5.05 9.29 5.12
N ILE A 63 4.62 8.10 4.68
CA ILE A 63 4.77 6.86 5.45
C ILE A 63 6.25 6.62 5.72
N GLY A 64 6.52 6.34 6.98
CA GLY A 64 7.80 5.81 7.44
C GLY A 64 7.55 4.73 8.46
N ALA A 65 8.54 3.89 8.67
CA ALA A 65 8.48 2.80 9.63
C ALA A 65 9.77 2.72 10.42
N VAL A 66 9.65 2.34 11.68
CA VAL A 66 10.79 2.11 12.54
C VAL A 66 10.58 0.84 13.36
N ASN A 67 11.57 -0.04 13.35
CA ASN A 67 11.63 -1.17 14.26
C ASN A 67 12.11 -0.67 15.61
N ASN A 68 11.32 -0.94 16.64
CA ASN A 68 11.68 -0.60 18.00
C ASN A 68 11.59 -1.84 18.91
N ARG A 69 12.42 -1.87 19.94
CA ARG A 69 12.48 -2.95 20.93
C ARG A 69 12.44 -2.36 22.32
N ALA A 70 11.60 -2.91 23.16
CA ALA A 70 11.53 -2.53 24.56
C ALA A 70 11.72 -3.75 25.46
N VAL A 71 12.13 -3.49 26.68
CA VAL A 71 12.44 -4.50 27.68
C VAL A 71 11.82 -4.09 29.00
N ILE A 72 11.17 -5.03 29.66
CA ILE A 72 10.68 -4.86 31.05
C ILE A 72 11.06 -6.06 31.92
N ALA A 73 11.07 -5.86 33.22
CA ALA A 73 11.03 -6.95 34.17
C ALA A 73 9.59 -7.43 34.36
N VAL A 74 9.39 -8.74 34.42
CA VAL A 74 8.12 -9.35 34.79
C VAL A 74 7.83 -9.05 36.26
N GLY A 75 6.66 -8.43 36.51
CA GLY A 75 6.35 -7.91 37.84
C GLY A 75 5.72 -8.91 38.82
N ASN A 76 5.42 -10.12 38.37
CA ASN A 76 4.73 -11.14 39.14
C ASN A 76 5.72 -11.92 40.03
N PRO A 77 5.43 -12.17 41.34
CA PRO A 77 6.27 -12.96 42.20
C PRO A 77 6.59 -14.37 41.68
N ASP A 78 5.68 -14.97 40.93
CA ASP A 78 5.86 -16.30 40.34
C ASP A 78 6.59 -16.26 38.97
N SER A 79 7.07 -15.08 38.55
CA SER A 79 7.71 -14.84 37.25
C SER A 79 6.87 -15.33 36.05
N VAL A 80 5.57 -15.35 36.19
CA VAL A 80 4.64 -15.66 35.09
C VAL A 80 4.23 -14.38 34.38
N VAL A 81 4.43 -14.29 33.08
CA VAL A 81 4.06 -13.13 32.29
C VAL A 81 2.53 -12.96 32.28
N ALA A 82 2.07 -11.82 32.77
CA ALA A 82 0.66 -11.44 32.78
C ALA A 82 0.29 -10.62 31.51
N ALA A 83 -1.00 -10.46 31.25
CA ALA A 83 -1.49 -9.60 30.15
C ALA A 83 -1.02 -8.15 30.32
N GLU A 84 -0.98 -7.65 31.56
CA GLU A 84 -0.51 -6.30 31.88
C GLU A 84 1.00 -6.12 31.57
N ASP A 85 1.81 -7.18 31.71
CA ASP A 85 3.21 -7.14 31.32
C ASP A 85 3.34 -7.03 29.78
N LYS A 86 2.53 -7.77 29.03
CA LYS A 86 2.45 -7.68 27.57
C LYS A 86 2.09 -6.27 27.13
N GLU A 87 1.02 -5.69 27.67
CA GLU A 87 0.59 -4.32 27.36
C GLU A 87 1.68 -3.29 27.70
N ARG A 88 2.33 -3.43 28.86
CA ARG A 88 3.39 -2.52 29.33
C ARG A 88 4.61 -2.56 28.42
N VAL A 89 5.07 -3.74 27.99
CA VAL A 89 6.22 -3.85 27.10
C VAL A 89 5.90 -3.34 25.70
N LEU A 90 4.68 -3.59 25.20
CA LEU A 90 4.23 -3.04 23.91
C LEU A 90 4.12 -1.52 23.94
N SER A 91 3.51 -0.96 24.99
CA SER A 91 3.44 0.48 25.17
C SER A 91 4.83 1.11 25.19
N SER A 92 5.80 0.45 25.86
CA SER A 92 7.18 0.90 25.85
C SER A 92 7.84 0.79 24.47
N ALA A 93 7.56 -0.27 23.70
CA ALA A 93 8.06 -0.45 22.34
C ALA A 93 7.42 0.54 21.35
N THR A 94 6.22 1.02 21.63
CA THR A 94 5.52 2.02 20.83
C THR A 94 6.02 3.44 21.09
N ASN A 95 6.64 3.68 22.24
CA ASN A 95 7.13 5.00 22.63
C ASN A 95 8.43 5.35 21.89
N ILE A 96 8.27 5.85 20.66
CA ILE A 96 9.35 6.34 19.81
C ILE A 96 9.37 7.86 19.74
N SER A 97 10.56 8.44 19.59
CA SER A 97 10.69 9.90 19.42
C SER A 97 10.27 10.32 18.01
N LEU A 98 9.03 10.69 17.85
CA LEU A 98 8.53 11.32 16.60
C LEU A 98 8.57 12.84 16.73
N THR A 99 8.81 13.52 15.60
CA THR A 99 8.63 14.97 15.49
C THR A 99 7.14 15.33 15.58
N PRO A 100 6.76 16.53 16.07
CA PRO A 100 5.35 16.91 16.28
C PRO A 100 4.47 16.90 15.02
N ASP A 101 5.09 16.93 13.85
CA ASP A 101 4.41 16.85 12.55
C ASP A 101 4.06 15.43 12.12
N LYS A 102 4.45 14.41 12.89
CA LYS A 102 4.20 12.99 12.62
C LYS A 102 3.23 12.37 13.61
N ALA A 103 2.46 11.40 13.15
CA ALA A 103 1.54 10.61 13.95
C ALA A 103 1.70 9.13 13.63
N ILE A 104 1.49 8.27 14.64
CA ILE A 104 1.49 6.82 14.45
C ILE A 104 0.21 6.43 13.69
N VAL A 105 0.40 5.66 12.61
CA VAL A 105 -0.68 5.07 11.81
C VAL A 105 -1.04 3.69 12.36
N GLN A 106 -0.01 2.86 12.57
CA GLN A 106 -0.18 1.47 12.99
C GLN A 106 1.01 1.00 13.82
N VAL A 107 0.76 0.11 14.77
CA VAL A 107 1.80 -0.62 15.52
C VAL A 107 1.63 -2.10 15.24
N ILE A 108 2.68 -2.75 14.80
CA ILE A 108 2.68 -4.17 14.47
C ILE A 108 3.55 -4.90 15.48
N GLU A 109 2.93 -5.79 16.28
CA GLU A 109 3.64 -6.74 17.14
C GLU A 109 4.39 -7.72 16.24
N ARG A 110 5.71 -7.86 16.45
CA ARG A 110 6.53 -8.76 15.63
C ARG A 110 6.84 -10.04 16.34
N GLN A 111 7.42 -9.96 17.53
CA GLN A 111 7.73 -11.09 18.40
C GLN A 111 7.98 -10.61 19.84
N TYR A 112 7.93 -11.57 20.73
CA TYR A 112 8.38 -11.42 22.10
C TYR A 112 9.61 -12.26 22.35
N ILE A 113 10.40 -11.83 23.34
CA ILE A 113 11.62 -12.53 23.77
C ILE A 113 11.55 -12.64 25.29
N ILE A 114 11.68 -13.86 25.81
CA ILE A 114 11.63 -14.15 27.26
C ILE A 114 12.95 -14.71 27.66
N ASP A 115 13.65 -14.04 28.59
CA ASP A 115 14.98 -14.44 29.11
C ASP A 115 15.99 -14.79 27.99
N GLY A 116 15.86 -14.14 26.80
CA GLY A 116 16.72 -14.35 25.63
C GLY A 116 16.24 -15.40 24.66
N TYR A 117 15.12 -16.08 24.91
CA TYR A 117 14.46 -16.97 23.94
C TYR A 117 13.52 -16.15 23.05
N ASP A 118 13.83 -16.08 21.75
CA ASP A 118 13.09 -15.35 20.73
C ASP A 118 11.98 -16.18 20.06
N GLY A 119 11.24 -15.58 19.14
CA GLY A 119 10.18 -16.22 18.35
C GLY A 119 8.88 -16.47 19.10
N VAL A 120 8.71 -15.92 20.30
CA VAL A 120 7.48 -16.05 21.08
C VAL A 120 6.39 -15.17 20.44
N LYS A 121 5.25 -15.76 20.03
CA LYS A 121 4.10 -15.04 19.46
C LYS A 121 3.19 -14.46 20.53
N ASP A 122 2.91 -15.21 21.59
CA ASP A 122 2.17 -14.72 22.74
C ASP A 122 2.91 -15.12 24.05
N PRO A 123 3.37 -14.14 24.82
CA PRO A 123 4.15 -14.39 26.03
C PRO A 123 3.29 -14.69 27.25
N VAL A 124 1.97 -14.43 27.22
CA VAL A 124 1.08 -14.53 28.39
C VAL A 124 1.03 -15.96 28.91
N GLY A 125 1.26 -16.13 30.21
CA GLY A 125 1.29 -17.44 30.88
C GLY A 125 2.65 -18.15 30.82
N MET A 126 3.63 -17.62 30.09
CA MET A 126 4.98 -18.16 30.08
C MET A 126 5.77 -17.70 31.34
N VAL A 127 6.73 -18.52 31.80
CA VAL A 127 7.60 -18.18 32.91
C VAL A 127 8.87 -17.51 32.44
N GLY A 128 9.21 -16.37 33.04
CA GLY A 128 10.43 -15.62 32.76
C GLY A 128 10.54 -14.35 33.61
N ASN A 129 11.74 -13.84 33.74
CA ASN A 129 12.01 -12.63 34.54
C ASN A 129 12.12 -11.37 33.69
N ARG A 130 12.48 -11.54 32.43
CA ARG A 130 12.70 -10.46 31.47
C ARG A 130 11.87 -10.68 30.23
N LEU A 131 10.97 -9.76 29.97
CA LEU A 131 10.13 -9.75 28.79
C LEU A 131 10.56 -8.61 27.86
N GLU A 132 10.75 -8.93 26.57
CA GLU A 132 11.04 -7.96 25.52
C GLU A 132 9.97 -8.07 24.44
N ALA A 133 9.65 -6.95 23.81
CA ALA A 133 8.80 -6.89 22.63
C ALA A 133 9.55 -6.18 21.49
N GLU A 134 9.46 -6.73 20.31
CA GLU A 134 9.83 -6.07 19.07
C GLU A 134 8.56 -5.65 18.35
N ALA A 135 8.48 -4.38 17.98
CA ALA A 135 7.37 -3.81 17.23
C ALA A 135 7.85 -3.00 16.03
N LEU A 136 7.11 -3.06 14.93
CA LEU A 136 7.24 -2.12 13.84
C LEU A 136 6.22 -1.01 14.04
N VAL A 137 6.70 0.23 14.21
CA VAL A 137 5.85 1.41 14.34
C VAL A 137 5.80 2.13 13.00
N ILE A 138 4.63 2.13 12.38
CA ILE A 138 4.34 2.82 11.11
C ILE A 138 3.77 4.19 11.45
N TYR A 139 4.36 5.23 10.89
CA TYR A 139 3.97 6.62 11.10
C TYR A 139 3.83 7.37 9.77
N ALA A 140 3.11 8.49 9.81
CA ALA A 140 2.97 9.38 8.65
C ALA A 140 2.92 10.85 9.10
N ALA A 141 2.88 11.78 8.15
CA ALA A 141 2.58 13.17 8.46
C ALA A 141 1.18 13.28 9.10
N ALA A 142 1.10 13.89 10.28
CA ALA A 142 -0.16 14.08 11.01
C ALA A 142 -1.19 14.84 10.17
N ALA A 143 -0.75 15.82 9.37
CA ALA A 143 -1.61 16.56 8.46
C ALA A 143 -2.28 15.66 7.39
N ALA A 144 -1.58 14.63 6.87
CA ALA A 144 -2.17 13.72 5.88
C ALA A 144 -3.34 12.91 6.49
N MET A 145 -3.17 12.39 7.70
CA MET A 145 -4.22 11.69 8.44
C MET A 145 -5.40 12.62 8.78
N GLN A 146 -5.11 13.83 9.27
CA GLN A 146 -6.14 14.81 9.58
C GLN A 146 -6.94 15.25 8.34
N ASN A 147 -6.31 15.40 7.18
CA ASN A 147 -7.00 15.75 5.95
C ASN A 147 -7.96 14.63 5.51
N LEU A 148 -7.59 13.36 5.69
CA LEU A 148 -8.50 12.24 5.45
C LEU A 148 -9.72 12.30 6.37
N GLN A 149 -9.50 12.47 7.68
CA GLN A 149 -10.58 12.61 8.65
C GLN A 149 -11.51 13.79 8.32
N ARG A 150 -10.95 14.96 7.99
CA ARG A 150 -11.71 16.14 7.59
C ARG A 150 -12.53 15.92 6.32
N SER A 151 -11.98 15.18 5.35
CA SER A 151 -12.71 14.85 4.12
C SER A 151 -13.93 13.97 4.39
N ALA A 152 -13.81 12.99 5.29
CA ALA A 152 -14.92 12.13 5.72
C ALA A 152 -15.95 12.91 6.57
N GLN A 153 -15.48 13.69 7.55
CA GLN A 153 -16.36 14.49 8.41
C GLN A 153 -17.22 15.50 7.63
N ARG A 154 -16.70 16.04 6.52
CA ARG A 154 -17.43 16.99 5.67
C ARG A 154 -18.72 16.42 5.07
N ILE A 155 -18.79 15.09 4.94
CA ILE A 155 -19.95 14.35 4.44
C ILE A 155 -20.64 13.54 5.55
N ASN A 156 -20.40 13.87 6.82
CA ASN A 156 -20.93 13.19 8.00
C ASN A 156 -20.56 11.69 8.11
N LEU A 157 -19.46 11.28 7.47
CA LEU A 157 -18.93 9.92 7.59
C LEU A 157 -17.93 9.83 8.74
N SER A 158 -18.14 8.89 9.67
CA SER A 158 -17.17 8.57 10.72
C SER A 158 -16.12 7.58 10.19
N ILE A 159 -14.86 7.80 10.52
CA ILE A 159 -13.81 6.81 10.34
C ILE A 159 -13.58 6.13 11.67
N ASP A 160 -14.02 4.87 11.78
CA ASP A 160 -13.91 4.08 13.01
C ASP A 160 -12.46 3.61 13.21
N GLU A 161 -11.78 3.24 12.11
CA GLU A 161 -10.40 2.79 12.12
C GLU A 161 -9.68 3.17 10.83
N THR A 162 -8.39 3.48 10.95
CA THR A 162 -7.49 3.71 9.82
C THR A 162 -6.43 2.61 9.81
N VAL A 163 -6.36 1.85 8.72
CA VAL A 163 -5.43 0.72 8.56
C VAL A 163 -4.43 1.04 7.46
N TYR A 164 -3.16 0.71 7.66
CA TYR A 164 -2.15 0.86 6.62
C TYR A 164 -2.44 -0.05 5.41
N ASN A 165 -2.49 0.52 4.20
CA ASN A 165 -2.95 -0.17 2.99
C ASN A 165 -2.22 -1.49 2.71
N GLN A 166 -0.91 -1.55 2.95
CA GLN A 166 -0.14 -2.76 2.66
C GLN A 166 -0.53 -3.97 3.53
N LEU A 167 -1.09 -3.73 4.72
CA LEU A 167 -1.65 -4.82 5.53
C LEU A 167 -2.93 -5.36 4.90
N LEU A 168 -3.78 -4.48 4.37
CA LEU A 168 -5.01 -4.88 3.66
C LEU A 168 -4.69 -5.62 2.36
N ASN A 169 -3.72 -5.11 1.61
CA ASN A 169 -3.25 -5.76 0.38
C ASN A 169 -2.67 -7.16 0.67
N ALA A 170 -1.84 -7.26 1.70
CA ALA A 170 -1.23 -8.53 2.10
C ALA A 170 -2.27 -9.61 2.49
N GLU A 171 -3.36 -9.21 3.16
CA GLU A 171 -4.46 -10.14 3.47
C GLU A 171 -5.23 -10.59 2.22
N SER A 172 -5.23 -9.76 1.17
CA SER A 172 -5.96 -10.03 -0.05
C SER A 172 -5.19 -10.88 -1.07
N VAL A 173 -3.85 -10.74 -1.12
CA VAL A 173 -3.05 -11.29 -2.23
C VAL A 173 -1.96 -12.26 -1.80
N LEU A 174 -1.52 -12.24 -0.52
CA LEU A 174 -0.45 -13.13 -0.04
C LEU A 174 -1.00 -14.36 0.67
N LEU A 175 -0.37 -15.50 0.41
CA LEU A 175 -0.63 -16.71 1.17
C LEU A 175 0.06 -16.67 2.55
N PRO A 176 -0.51 -17.31 3.58
CA PRO A 176 0.14 -17.40 4.89
C PRO A 176 1.55 -18.00 4.82
N ALA A 177 1.79 -18.97 3.95
CA ALA A 177 3.10 -19.58 3.76
C ALA A 177 4.13 -18.60 3.18
N GLU A 178 3.73 -17.73 2.24
CA GLU A 178 4.60 -16.68 1.69
C GLU A 178 5.00 -15.67 2.77
N LYS A 179 4.04 -15.21 3.58
CA LYS A 179 4.29 -14.31 4.72
C LYS A 179 5.25 -14.95 5.75
N GLU A 180 5.15 -16.25 5.97
CA GLU A 180 6.04 -16.97 6.90
C GLU A 180 7.46 -17.12 6.36
N MET A 181 7.60 -17.51 5.08
CA MET A 181 8.88 -17.85 4.45
C MET A 181 9.67 -16.63 3.98
N GLY A 182 9.05 -15.49 3.85
CA GLY A 182 9.65 -14.25 3.34
C GLY A 182 9.18 -13.91 1.93
N VAL A 183 8.51 -12.77 1.77
CA VAL A 183 7.97 -12.26 0.49
C VAL A 183 8.02 -10.74 0.47
N ALA A 184 8.31 -10.18 -0.68
CA ALA A 184 8.13 -8.75 -0.94
C ALA A 184 6.78 -8.51 -1.63
N LEU A 185 5.95 -7.64 -1.07
CA LEU A 185 4.71 -7.17 -1.68
C LEU A 185 4.93 -5.77 -2.25
N ILE A 186 4.70 -5.62 -3.55
CA ILE A 186 4.86 -4.36 -4.28
C ILE A 186 3.51 -3.96 -4.85
N ASP A 187 2.92 -2.88 -4.30
CA ASP A 187 1.70 -2.27 -4.81
C ASP A 187 2.02 -1.10 -5.72
N MET A 188 1.85 -1.31 -7.03
CA MET A 188 2.09 -0.30 -8.05
C MET A 188 0.80 0.49 -8.31
N GLY A 189 0.59 1.55 -7.52
CA GLY A 189 -0.56 2.44 -7.66
C GLY A 189 -0.41 3.48 -8.79
N ALA A 190 -1.34 4.44 -8.83
CA ALA A 190 -1.31 5.54 -9.79
C ALA A 190 -0.19 6.56 -9.47
N GLY A 191 -0.13 7.04 -8.22
CA GLY A 191 0.80 8.09 -7.80
C GLY A 191 1.98 7.62 -6.97
N THR A 192 1.92 6.41 -6.42
CA THR A 192 2.92 5.81 -5.53
C THR A 192 3.13 4.34 -5.85
N THR A 193 4.30 3.83 -5.51
CA THR A 193 4.59 2.40 -5.43
C THR A 193 4.97 2.08 -3.99
N GLU A 194 4.25 1.18 -3.37
CA GLU A 194 4.46 0.77 -1.98
C GLU A 194 5.16 -0.58 -1.95
N ILE A 195 6.19 -0.69 -1.11
CA ILE A 195 6.99 -1.90 -0.96
C ILE A 195 6.91 -2.34 0.48
N SER A 196 6.57 -3.59 0.73
CA SER A 196 6.55 -4.15 2.09
C SER A 196 7.15 -5.54 2.10
N ILE A 197 8.01 -5.79 3.06
CA ILE A 197 8.65 -7.09 3.27
C ILE A 197 7.95 -7.81 4.40
N PHE A 198 7.49 -9.03 4.14
CA PHE A 198 6.90 -9.92 5.13
C PHE A 198 7.84 -11.09 5.40
N SER A 199 7.89 -11.52 6.63
CA SER A 199 8.65 -12.71 7.06
C SER A 199 8.20 -13.12 8.46
N GLN A 200 8.20 -14.42 8.75
CA GLN A 200 7.71 -14.97 10.03
C GLN A 200 6.25 -14.54 10.33
N GLY A 201 5.42 -14.48 9.29
CA GLY A 201 4.00 -14.15 9.37
C GLY A 201 3.67 -12.67 9.53
N THR A 202 4.65 -11.76 9.58
CA THR A 202 4.43 -10.34 9.88
C THR A 202 5.26 -9.43 8.97
N ILE A 203 4.84 -8.16 8.87
CA ILE A 203 5.57 -7.13 8.12
C ILE A 203 6.86 -6.75 8.87
N ARG A 204 7.97 -6.69 8.16
CA ARG A 204 9.32 -6.38 8.67
C ARG A 204 9.79 -4.98 8.36
N SER A 205 9.49 -4.53 7.16
CA SER A 205 9.79 -3.19 6.68
C SER A 205 8.77 -2.74 5.66
N THR A 206 8.66 -1.43 5.49
CA THR A 206 7.82 -0.85 4.45
C THR A 206 8.38 0.49 4.00
N ALA A 207 8.23 0.78 2.72
CA ALA A 207 8.62 2.04 2.09
C ALA A 207 7.60 2.44 1.02
N VAL A 208 7.54 3.75 0.73
CA VAL A 208 6.67 4.31 -0.30
C VAL A 208 7.50 5.14 -1.27
N LEU A 209 7.55 4.71 -2.52
CA LEU A 209 8.21 5.43 -3.60
C LEU A 209 7.22 6.43 -4.22
N PRO A 210 7.62 7.69 -4.48
CA PRO A 210 6.75 8.74 -5.03
C PRO A 210 6.58 8.64 -6.55
N VAL A 211 6.48 7.41 -7.08
CA VAL A 211 6.34 7.08 -8.50
C VAL A 211 5.27 6.02 -8.67
N GLY A 212 4.53 6.08 -9.78
CA GLY A 212 3.47 5.12 -10.10
C GLY A 212 2.98 5.30 -11.54
N GLY A 213 1.89 4.65 -11.91
CA GLY A 213 1.36 4.60 -13.27
C GLY A 213 1.03 5.94 -13.92
N ASP A 214 0.82 7.00 -13.13
CA ASP A 214 0.58 8.36 -13.63
C ASP A 214 1.82 8.98 -14.30
N TYR A 215 3.01 8.51 -13.96
CA TYR A 215 4.22 8.96 -14.64
C TYR A 215 4.28 8.43 -16.06
N ILE A 216 3.84 7.18 -16.29
CA ILE A 216 3.71 6.61 -17.64
C ILE A 216 2.69 7.42 -18.45
N ASN A 217 1.53 7.78 -17.86
CA ASN A 217 0.53 8.60 -18.53
C ASN A 217 1.10 9.95 -18.98
N LYS A 218 1.89 10.59 -18.12
CA LYS A 218 2.54 11.88 -18.42
C LYS A 218 3.60 11.76 -19.50
N ASP A 219 4.42 10.71 -19.47
CA ASP A 219 5.45 10.49 -20.49
C ASP A 219 4.81 10.27 -21.86
N LEU A 220 3.75 9.46 -21.93
CA LEU A 220 2.95 9.28 -23.14
C LEU A 220 2.36 10.60 -23.63
N ALA A 221 1.76 11.39 -22.72
CA ALA A 221 1.17 12.67 -23.06
C ALA A 221 2.20 13.66 -23.65
N ILE A 222 3.38 13.73 -23.04
CA ILE A 222 4.47 14.62 -23.46
C ILE A 222 5.04 14.19 -24.80
N VAL A 223 5.46 12.93 -24.93
CA VAL A 223 6.14 12.43 -26.13
C VAL A 223 5.19 12.39 -27.32
N LEU A 224 3.97 11.94 -27.08
CA LEU A 224 2.95 11.84 -28.14
C LEU A 224 2.19 13.17 -28.36
N ARG A 225 2.47 14.22 -27.57
CA ARG A 225 1.78 15.53 -27.64
C ARG A 225 0.27 15.41 -27.61
N THR A 226 -0.21 14.69 -26.58
CA THR A 226 -1.64 14.43 -26.36
C THR A 226 -2.03 14.84 -24.92
N SER A 227 -3.32 14.67 -24.55
CA SER A 227 -3.77 14.93 -23.19
C SER A 227 -3.34 13.79 -22.23
N ILE A 228 -3.35 14.05 -20.92
CA ILE A 228 -3.05 13.02 -19.91
C ILE A 228 -4.11 11.92 -19.93
N GLU A 229 -5.38 12.29 -20.15
CA GLU A 229 -6.50 11.37 -20.28
C GLU A 229 -6.29 10.41 -21.45
N GLU A 230 -5.85 10.94 -22.60
CA GLU A 230 -5.52 10.12 -23.76
C GLU A 230 -4.29 9.25 -23.49
N GLY A 231 -3.27 9.76 -22.82
CA GLY A 231 -2.12 8.97 -22.36
C GLY A 231 -2.53 7.81 -21.44
N THR A 232 -3.53 8.05 -20.57
CA THR A 232 -4.11 7.01 -19.71
C THR A 232 -4.82 5.95 -20.55
N ARG A 233 -5.65 6.35 -21.50
CA ARG A 233 -6.35 5.44 -22.42
C ARG A 233 -5.37 4.57 -23.20
N ILE A 234 -4.32 5.19 -23.76
CA ILE A 234 -3.29 4.49 -24.54
C ILE A 234 -2.57 3.45 -23.67
N LYS A 235 -2.16 3.83 -22.44
CA LYS A 235 -1.52 2.89 -21.51
C LYS A 235 -2.42 1.71 -21.17
N GLU A 236 -3.69 1.96 -20.84
CA GLU A 236 -4.62 0.92 -20.39
C GLU A 236 -5.06 -0.02 -21.50
N GLN A 237 -5.18 0.47 -22.75
CA GLN A 237 -5.67 -0.33 -23.87
C GLN A 237 -4.58 -0.97 -24.70
N PHE A 238 -3.42 -0.33 -24.82
CA PHE A 238 -2.36 -0.71 -25.76
C PHE A 238 -0.97 -0.81 -25.12
N GLY A 239 -0.86 -0.52 -23.81
CA GLY A 239 0.42 -0.45 -23.12
C GLY A 239 1.07 -1.81 -22.95
N LEU A 240 2.38 -1.85 -23.24
CA LEU A 240 3.25 -3.00 -23.06
C LEU A 240 4.50 -2.56 -22.30
N ALA A 241 4.94 -3.36 -21.33
CA ALA A 241 6.12 -3.04 -20.51
C ALA A 241 7.45 -3.19 -21.27
N SER A 242 7.47 -3.98 -22.37
CA SER A 242 8.63 -4.17 -23.24
C SER A 242 8.26 -3.96 -24.70
N PRO A 243 9.13 -3.28 -25.50
CA PRO A 243 8.98 -3.16 -26.94
C PRO A 243 9.00 -4.50 -27.68
N ASP A 244 9.61 -5.53 -27.10
CA ASP A 244 9.70 -6.88 -27.71
C ASP A 244 8.34 -7.58 -27.78
N LEU A 245 7.37 -7.12 -26.98
CA LEU A 245 5.99 -7.61 -27.01
C LEU A 245 5.14 -6.91 -28.08
N ALA A 246 5.64 -5.81 -28.65
CA ALA A 246 4.89 -5.01 -29.61
C ALA A 246 5.02 -5.58 -31.03
N SER A 247 3.93 -5.49 -31.81
CA SER A 247 3.96 -5.76 -33.25
C SER A 247 4.29 -4.48 -34.02
N ASP A 248 5.17 -4.60 -35.00
CA ASP A 248 5.49 -3.48 -35.92
C ASP A 248 4.31 -3.08 -36.82
N GLU A 249 3.32 -3.96 -36.99
CA GLU A 249 2.15 -3.74 -37.84
C GLU A 249 0.98 -3.04 -37.13
N VAL A 250 0.99 -3.02 -35.80
CA VAL A 250 -0.11 -2.42 -35.01
C VAL A 250 0.07 -0.91 -34.92
N MET A 251 -0.89 -0.19 -35.50
CA MET A 251 -0.99 1.28 -35.43
C MET A 251 -2.09 1.69 -34.48
N ILE A 252 -1.80 2.63 -33.59
CA ILE A 252 -2.72 3.17 -32.57
C ILE A 252 -3.15 4.55 -33.00
N GLU A 253 -4.45 4.76 -33.08
CA GLU A 253 -5.02 6.09 -33.29
C GLU A 253 -5.01 6.88 -31.99
N ILE A 254 -4.43 8.06 -32.02
CA ILE A 254 -4.33 8.96 -30.86
C ILE A 254 -4.84 10.36 -31.20
N HIS A 255 -5.48 11.01 -30.24
CA HIS A 255 -5.98 12.37 -30.36
C HIS A 255 -4.91 13.38 -29.95
N ASN A 256 -4.88 14.54 -30.62
CA ASN A 256 -4.05 15.65 -30.18
C ASN A 256 -4.58 16.26 -28.85
N ILE A 257 -3.86 17.20 -28.25
CA ILE A 257 -4.23 17.87 -26.97
C ILE A 257 -5.63 18.52 -27.06
N GLN A 258 -6.04 18.98 -28.22
CA GLN A 258 -7.32 19.65 -28.41
C GLN A 258 -8.48 18.67 -28.75
N GLY A 259 -8.15 17.40 -29.03
CA GLY A 259 -9.11 16.34 -29.34
C GLY A 259 -9.74 16.47 -30.73
N ASN A 260 -9.28 17.43 -31.58
CA ASN A 260 -9.88 17.74 -32.89
C ASN A 260 -9.15 17.08 -34.06
N GLU A 261 -7.99 16.50 -33.83
CA GLU A 261 -7.21 15.81 -34.86
C GLU A 261 -6.70 14.47 -34.33
N THR A 262 -6.63 13.50 -35.21
CA THR A 262 -6.06 12.19 -34.89
C THR A 262 -4.80 11.94 -35.71
N LYS A 263 -3.90 11.14 -35.16
CA LYS A 263 -2.73 10.62 -35.85
C LYS A 263 -2.50 9.16 -35.51
N GLN A 264 -1.83 8.45 -36.39
CA GLN A 264 -1.45 7.06 -36.18
C GLN A 264 -0.02 6.99 -35.63
N VAL A 265 0.19 6.18 -34.58
CA VAL A 265 1.51 5.89 -34.04
C VAL A 265 1.72 4.38 -33.93
N PRO A 266 2.94 3.86 -34.20
CA PRO A 266 3.22 2.44 -33.99
C PRO A 266 3.08 2.06 -32.50
N GLN A 267 2.50 0.88 -32.22
CA GLN A 267 2.45 0.33 -30.85
C GLN A 267 3.86 0.20 -30.24
N LYS A 268 4.85 -0.13 -31.05
CA LYS A 268 6.24 -0.23 -30.65
C LYS A 268 6.77 1.08 -30.01
N LEU A 269 6.47 2.24 -30.63
CA LEU A 269 6.83 3.54 -30.05
C LEU A 269 6.18 3.76 -28.69
N VAL A 270 4.90 3.37 -28.55
CA VAL A 270 4.20 3.45 -27.25
C VAL A 270 4.88 2.54 -26.22
N ALA A 271 5.23 1.31 -26.60
CA ALA A 271 5.94 0.37 -25.73
C ALA A 271 7.35 0.87 -25.35
N GLU A 272 8.10 1.52 -26.26
CA GLU A 272 9.40 2.13 -25.97
C GLU A 272 9.29 3.23 -24.89
N ILE A 273 8.28 4.11 -25.00
CA ILE A 273 8.04 5.16 -24.02
C ILE A 273 7.72 4.55 -22.65
N ILE A 274 6.83 3.56 -22.62
CA ILE A 274 6.41 2.87 -21.38
C ILE A 274 7.60 2.14 -20.76
N SER A 275 8.35 1.37 -21.55
CA SER A 275 9.50 0.58 -21.11
C SER A 275 10.57 1.44 -20.43
N ALA A 276 10.86 2.62 -20.98
CA ALA A 276 11.83 3.54 -20.37
C ALA A 276 11.43 3.93 -18.94
N ARG A 277 10.12 4.20 -18.71
CA ARG A 277 9.62 4.52 -17.36
C ARG A 277 9.56 3.29 -16.47
N VAL A 278 9.16 2.16 -17.01
CA VAL A 278 9.10 0.89 -16.26
C VAL A 278 10.49 0.52 -15.75
N LEU A 279 11.54 0.59 -16.58
CA LEU A 279 12.91 0.30 -16.15
C LEU A 279 13.38 1.25 -15.02
N GLU A 280 13.09 2.54 -15.12
CA GLU A 280 13.39 3.48 -14.03
C GLU A 280 12.66 3.12 -12.73
N MET A 281 11.38 2.72 -12.82
CA MET A 281 10.62 2.27 -11.65
C MET A 281 11.19 1.00 -11.06
N MET A 282 11.62 0.04 -11.90
CA MET A 282 12.23 -1.21 -11.44
C MET A 282 13.58 -0.97 -10.75
N GLU A 283 14.40 -0.07 -11.25
CA GLU A 283 15.65 0.34 -10.58
C GLU A 283 15.38 0.91 -9.17
N MET A 284 14.36 1.78 -9.05
CA MET A 284 13.98 2.34 -7.75
C MET A 284 13.47 1.25 -6.79
N ILE A 285 12.63 0.34 -7.27
CA ILE A 285 12.09 -0.79 -6.50
C ILE A 285 13.23 -1.70 -6.04
N TYR A 286 14.11 -2.09 -6.95
CA TYR A 286 15.24 -2.97 -6.66
C TYR A 286 16.19 -2.35 -5.62
N THR A 287 16.50 -1.06 -5.79
CA THR A 287 17.33 -0.32 -4.83
C THR A 287 16.71 -0.33 -3.42
N GLU A 288 15.39 -0.10 -3.32
CA GLU A 288 14.68 -0.13 -2.04
C GLU A 288 14.67 -1.53 -1.43
N LEU A 289 14.45 -2.57 -2.24
CA LEU A 289 14.47 -3.96 -1.78
C LEU A 289 15.83 -4.33 -1.21
N GLN A 290 16.94 -3.98 -1.90
CA GLN A 290 18.31 -4.24 -1.41
C GLN A 290 18.62 -3.53 -0.09
N GLN A 291 18.06 -2.32 0.13
CA GLN A 291 18.22 -1.59 1.40
C GLN A 291 17.37 -2.18 2.53
N SER A 292 16.23 -2.75 2.20
CA SER A 292 15.24 -3.22 3.15
C SER A 292 15.43 -4.65 3.61
N CYS A 293 16.03 -5.51 2.78
CA CYS A 293 16.23 -6.93 3.10
C CYS A 293 17.36 -7.58 2.29
N ASP A 294 17.74 -8.77 2.73
CA ASP A 294 18.55 -9.70 1.97
C ASP A 294 17.61 -10.47 1.02
N LEU A 295 17.73 -10.25 -0.29
CA LEU A 295 16.84 -10.83 -1.30
C LEU A 295 16.86 -12.36 -1.30
N ASP A 296 17.99 -12.98 -0.95
CA ASP A 296 18.10 -14.45 -0.86
C ASP A 296 17.20 -15.05 0.24
N LYS A 297 16.71 -14.22 1.16
CA LYS A 297 15.79 -14.63 2.23
C LYS A 297 14.31 -14.52 1.84
N LEU A 298 14.00 -14.07 0.64
CA LEU A 298 12.64 -13.98 0.15
C LEU A 298 12.24 -15.26 -0.60
N ALA A 299 12.09 -16.37 0.14
CA ALA A 299 11.72 -17.66 -0.47
C ALA A 299 10.32 -17.65 -1.14
N GLY A 300 9.43 -16.74 -0.72
CA GLY A 300 8.15 -16.47 -1.36
C GLY A 300 8.25 -15.54 -2.57
N GLY A 301 9.46 -15.02 -2.87
CA GLY A 301 9.70 -14.16 -4.02
C GLY A 301 9.13 -12.76 -3.89
N ILE A 302 8.71 -12.20 -5.02
CA ILE A 302 8.14 -10.85 -5.15
C ILE A 302 6.74 -10.95 -5.73
N VAL A 303 5.77 -10.35 -5.06
CA VAL A 303 4.37 -10.29 -5.50
C VAL A 303 4.02 -8.87 -5.90
N PHE A 304 3.59 -8.70 -7.14
CA PHE A 304 3.09 -7.43 -7.65
C PHE A 304 1.57 -7.34 -7.53
N THR A 305 1.08 -6.19 -7.09
CA THR A 305 -0.34 -5.85 -7.02
C THR A 305 -0.57 -4.40 -7.46
N GLY A 306 -1.83 -3.95 -7.42
CA GLY A 306 -2.22 -2.62 -7.86
C GLY A 306 -2.46 -2.51 -9.36
N GLY A 307 -2.86 -1.32 -9.79
CA GLY A 307 -3.20 -1.06 -11.20
C GLY A 307 -1.99 -1.16 -12.14
N GLY A 308 -0.79 -0.80 -11.66
CA GLY A 308 0.44 -0.90 -12.43
C GLY A 308 0.87 -2.33 -12.72
N ALA A 309 0.56 -3.27 -11.84
CA ALA A 309 0.85 -4.68 -12.04
C ALA A 309 0.04 -5.33 -13.18
N GLN A 310 -1.01 -4.67 -13.67
CA GLN A 310 -1.81 -5.12 -14.81
C GLN A 310 -1.18 -4.78 -16.17
N LEU A 311 -0.11 -3.99 -16.18
CA LEU A 311 0.60 -3.67 -17.42
C LEU A 311 1.19 -4.96 -18.01
N GLN A 312 0.83 -5.26 -19.25
CA GLN A 312 1.27 -6.49 -19.90
C GLN A 312 2.79 -6.55 -20.02
N GLY A 313 3.38 -7.65 -19.54
CA GLY A 313 4.83 -7.88 -19.55
C GLY A 313 5.60 -7.33 -18.36
N ILE A 314 4.93 -6.68 -17.38
CA ILE A 314 5.62 -6.05 -16.23
C ILE A 314 6.39 -7.07 -15.38
N VAL A 315 5.85 -8.27 -15.19
CA VAL A 315 6.46 -9.34 -14.40
C VAL A 315 7.73 -9.85 -15.09
N ALA A 316 7.66 -10.10 -16.40
CA ALA A 316 8.83 -10.53 -17.18
C ALA A 316 9.97 -9.50 -17.14
N VAL A 317 9.66 -8.20 -17.23
CA VAL A 317 10.67 -7.14 -17.08
C VAL A 317 11.34 -7.18 -15.71
N MET A 318 10.60 -7.52 -14.65
CA MET A 318 11.18 -7.63 -13.30
C MET A 318 12.00 -8.90 -13.12
N GLU A 319 11.63 -10.02 -13.78
CA GLU A 319 12.40 -11.27 -13.77
C GLU A 319 13.74 -11.14 -14.49
N ASP A 320 13.80 -10.29 -15.52
CA ASP A 320 15.02 -10.01 -16.29
C ASP A 320 15.95 -8.99 -15.60
N TYR A 321 15.44 -8.25 -14.60
CA TYR A 321 16.17 -7.21 -13.88
C TYR A 321 16.95 -7.77 -12.68
#